data_464c602c2ba14220f2208d9368ca0262
#
_entry.id   464c602c2ba14220f2208d9368ca0262
#
_cell.length_a   1.000
_cell.length_b   1.000
_cell.length_c   1.000
_cell.angle_alpha   90.00
_cell.angle_beta   90.00
_cell.angle_gamma   90.00
#
_symmetry.space_group_name_H-M   'P 1'
#
loop_
_entity.id
_entity.type
_entity.pdbx_description
1 polymer ?
#
loop_
_entity_poly.entity_id
_entity_poly.type
_entity_poly.pdbx_seq_one_letter_code
_entity_poly.pdbx_strand_id
1 'polypeptide(L)'
;MRRYLFITLGLVILLTLKVEPAAAAGLHNPGRPQAHAAYKHYVCVPSLIWRNPELCPTYGPGTTAYRIASIHLPDPLPELPALELPHDEDDKDLLPHTYAHVKTLPLNVYRHPVEAAMGLPPVRTMLSGDWWVSVDNLVEYDGQQWYQINAEEFVPADALSLAGPSHFQGIYLTEQPQHPFAWINRWVQPSILPQGAANDGVEPLNRYQLVTIFAEEQRGDEIWYLVGPDQWVEQENVARVDVDPPPSEVGPGEKWIEVDIFEQTVAAYEGERLVYATLTSSGRSGTATPAGLFNLWAKIREGKMSNPDVEDGSPAWYFIEDVPWTLYFNEGYSLHAAFWHDAFGFTRSHGCVNLAPRDALWLFNWADPIISDNVDQVYIGSDMPSTWVWAHFSPPFE
;
A
#
# COMPACT_ATOMS: atom_id res chain seq x y z
N MET A 1 -22.51 -39.25 46.66
CA MET A 1 -22.49 -40.22 45.54
C MET A 1 -21.15 -40.09 44.81
N ARG A 2 -20.31 -41.11 44.97
CA ARG A 2 -18.98 -41.26 44.35
C ARG A 2 -19.16 -41.57 42.86
N ARG A 3 -18.41 -40.89 41.97
CA ARG A 3 -18.20 -41.34 40.58
C ARG A 3 -16.69 -41.45 40.32
N TYR A 4 -16.30 -42.61 39.88
CA TYR A 4 -14.96 -43.12 39.65
C TYR A 4 -14.35 -42.51 38.39
N LEU A 5 -13.06 -42.18 38.54
CA LEU A 5 -12.16 -41.79 37.45
C LEU A 5 -11.52 -43.06 36.86
N PHE A 6 -11.70 -43.35 35.56
CA PHE A 6 -10.96 -44.40 34.88
C PHE A 6 -9.81 -43.76 34.09
N ILE A 7 -8.59 -44.09 34.51
CA ILE A 7 -7.36 -43.78 33.80
C ILE A 7 -7.04 -45.02 32.95
N THR A 8 -7.06 -44.89 31.62
CA THR A 8 -6.54 -45.89 30.69
C THR A 8 -5.11 -45.54 30.32
N LEU A 9 -4.20 -46.38 30.76
CA LEU A 9 -2.78 -46.31 30.44
C LEU A 9 -2.56 -46.93 29.07
N GLY A 10 -2.22 -46.14 28.05
CA GLY A 10 -1.84 -46.62 26.73
C GLY A 10 -0.36 -46.92 26.67
N LEU A 11 -0.03 -48.20 26.47
CA LEU A 11 1.33 -48.71 26.30
C LEU A 11 1.80 -48.38 24.88
N VAL A 12 2.79 -47.48 24.72
CA VAL A 12 3.48 -47.24 23.47
C VAL A 12 4.67 -48.21 23.33
N ILE A 13 4.55 -49.16 22.39
CA ILE A 13 5.64 -50.04 22.03
C ILE A 13 6.50 -49.36 20.96
N LEU A 14 7.71 -48.93 21.32
CA LEU A 14 8.74 -48.50 20.37
C LEU A 14 9.40 -49.73 19.71
N LEU A 15 9.10 -49.96 18.44
CA LEU A 15 9.86 -50.87 17.59
C LEU A 15 11.07 -50.12 17.01
N THR A 16 12.25 -50.45 17.50
CA THR A 16 13.53 -50.03 16.91
C THR A 16 13.91 -51.00 15.79
N LEU A 17 13.73 -50.56 14.53
CA LEU A 17 14.30 -51.24 13.37
C LEU A 17 15.79 -50.91 13.26
N LYS A 18 16.65 -51.93 13.50
CA LYS A 18 18.06 -51.84 13.15
C LYS A 18 18.19 -52.04 11.63
N VAL A 19 18.65 -51.04 10.92
CA VAL A 19 19.08 -51.14 9.53
C VAL A 19 20.58 -51.43 9.53
N GLU A 20 20.96 -52.63 9.08
CA GLU A 20 22.36 -52.94 8.80
C GLU A 20 22.78 -52.34 7.46
N PRO A 21 23.99 -51.75 7.34
CA PRO A 21 24.46 -51.22 6.07
C PRO A 21 24.89 -52.36 5.12
N ALA A 22 24.25 -52.43 3.97
CA ALA A 22 24.66 -53.29 2.87
C ALA A 22 26.01 -52.82 2.31
N ALA A 23 26.98 -53.78 2.27
CA ALA A 23 28.28 -53.54 1.68
C ALA A 23 28.15 -53.24 0.17
N ALA A 24 28.51 -52.03 -0.26
CA ALA A 24 28.61 -51.67 -1.64
C ALA A 24 29.84 -52.33 -2.30
N ALA A 25 29.59 -53.24 -3.24
CA ALA A 25 30.61 -53.80 -4.13
C ALA A 25 31.22 -52.69 -4.99
N GLY A 26 32.54 -52.61 -4.99
CA GLY A 26 33.29 -51.60 -5.71
C GLY A 26 33.09 -51.67 -7.23
N LEU A 27 32.55 -50.61 -7.81
CA LEU A 27 32.65 -50.34 -9.24
C LEU A 27 33.91 -49.50 -9.47
N HIS A 28 34.85 -50.12 -10.20
CA HIS A 28 36.07 -49.49 -10.72
C HIS A 28 35.68 -48.32 -11.63
N ASN A 29 36.01 -47.08 -11.22
CA ASN A 29 35.79 -45.87 -11.99
C ASN A 29 37.07 -45.53 -12.74
N PRO A 30 37.10 -45.57 -14.10
CA PRO A 30 38.28 -45.18 -14.83
C PRO A 30 38.42 -43.67 -14.81
N GLY A 31 39.52 -43.23 -14.24
CA GLY A 31 40.21 -41.95 -14.39
C GLY A 31 39.43 -40.72 -14.76
N ARG A 32 39.02 -39.93 -13.77
CA ARG A 32 38.70 -38.53 -13.94
C ARG A 32 39.97 -37.74 -14.23
N PRO A 33 40.09 -36.99 -15.30
CA PRO A 33 41.20 -36.07 -15.49
C PRO A 33 41.18 -35.02 -14.38
N GLN A 34 42.23 -34.97 -13.58
CA GLN A 34 42.48 -33.85 -12.67
C GLN A 34 42.88 -32.63 -13.51
N ALA A 35 41.91 -31.78 -13.84
CA ALA A 35 42.18 -30.41 -14.28
C ALA A 35 42.03 -29.50 -13.05
N HIS A 36 43.11 -29.33 -12.30
CA HIS A 36 43.29 -28.19 -11.44
C HIS A 36 43.65 -26.97 -12.30
N ALA A 37 42.66 -26.44 -13.06
CA ALA A 37 42.73 -25.09 -13.55
C ALA A 37 42.22 -24.21 -12.36
N ALA A 38 43.06 -23.28 -11.93
CA ALA A 38 42.67 -22.22 -11.03
C ALA A 38 41.56 -21.41 -11.77
N TYR A 39 40.30 -21.73 -11.45
CA TYR A 39 39.17 -20.93 -11.94
C TYR A 39 39.31 -19.55 -11.32
N LYS A 40 39.69 -18.56 -12.11
CA LYS A 40 39.40 -17.17 -11.77
C LYS A 40 37.87 -17.09 -11.68
N HIS A 41 37.35 -16.89 -10.48
CA HIS A 41 35.93 -16.68 -10.27
C HIS A 41 35.58 -15.32 -10.89
N TYR A 42 35.17 -15.33 -12.14
CA TYR A 42 34.48 -14.17 -12.72
C TYR A 42 33.05 -14.20 -12.24
N VAL A 43 32.59 -13.08 -11.69
CA VAL A 43 31.15 -12.87 -11.49
C VAL A 43 30.56 -12.74 -12.89
N CYS A 44 29.82 -13.74 -13.33
CA CYS A 44 29.21 -13.77 -14.64
C CYS A 44 27.93 -12.92 -14.63
N VAL A 45 28.10 -11.61 -14.74
CA VAL A 45 27.01 -10.67 -14.95
C VAL A 45 26.47 -10.77 -16.38
N PRO A 46 25.21 -10.39 -16.67
CA PRO A 46 24.60 -10.49 -18.01
C PRO A 46 25.46 -9.89 -19.11
N SER A 47 26.02 -8.72 -18.88
CA SER A 47 26.92 -8.05 -19.83
C SER A 47 28.20 -8.83 -20.13
N LEU A 48 28.75 -9.57 -19.17
CA LEU A 48 29.92 -10.43 -19.36
C LEU A 48 29.55 -11.70 -20.13
N ILE A 49 28.43 -12.33 -19.81
CA ILE A 49 27.92 -13.52 -20.52
C ILE A 49 27.68 -13.17 -22.00
N TRP A 50 27.19 -11.98 -22.26
CA TRP A 50 26.91 -11.49 -23.62
C TRP A 50 28.15 -11.20 -24.42
N ARG A 51 29.16 -10.54 -23.84
CA ARG A 51 30.38 -10.12 -24.51
C ARG A 51 31.42 -11.22 -24.61
N ASN A 52 31.48 -12.10 -23.62
CA ASN A 52 32.49 -13.14 -23.48
C ASN A 52 31.91 -14.41 -22.90
N PRO A 53 30.96 -15.10 -23.59
CA PRO A 53 30.28 -16.30 -23.07
C PRO A 53 31.23 -17.44 -22.70
N GLU A 54 32.38 -17.50 -23.31
CA GLU A 54 33.43 -18.48 -23.01
C GLU A 54 34.04 -18.33 -21.63
N LEU A 55 33.92 -17.16 -20.99
CA LEU A 55 34.37 -16.95 -19.63
C LEU A 55 33.33 -17.45 -18.59
N CYS A 56 32.13 -17.84 -19.04
CA CYS A 56 31.02 -18.27 -18.22
C CYS A 56 30.50 -19.67 -18.63
N PRO A 57 31.36 -20.70 -18.73
CA PRO A 57 31.01 -22.00 -19.31
C PRO A 57 29.98 -22.83 -18.52
N THR A 58 29.64 -22.41 -17.29
CA THR A 58 28.72 -23.13 -16.41
C THR A 58 27.25 -22.79 -16.63
N TYR A 59 26.92 -21.90 -17.55
CA TYR A 59 25.57 -21.40 -17.76
C TYR A 59 24.98 -21.95 -19.08
N GLY A 60 24.17 -22.99 -18.96
CA GLY A 60 23.39 -23.52 -20.09
C GLY A 60 22.04 -22.82 -20.26
N PRO A 61 21.33 -23.07 -21.39
CA PRO A 61 20.05 -22.41 -21.73
C PRO A 61 18.93 -22.54 -20.68
N GLY A 62 19.02 -23.55 -19.81
CA GLY A 62 18.04 -23.77 -18.75
C GLY A 62 18.40 -23.10 -17.41
N THR A 63 19.49 -22.35 -17.33
CA THR A 63 19.90 -21.70 -16.08
C THR A 63 19.32 -20.29 -15.99
N THR A 64 19.06 -19.83 -14.78
CA THR A 64 18.61 -18.46 -14.50
C THR A 64 19.58 -17.42 -15.09
N ALA A 65 20.88 -17.61 -14.92
CA ALA A 65 21.86 -16.67 -15.47
C ALA A 65 21.80 -16.55 -17.01
N TYR A 66 21.53 -17.64 -17.71
CA TYR A 66 21.32 -17.60 -19.15
C TYR A 66 20.03 -16.87 -19.52
N ARG A 67 18.92 -17.15 -18.81
CA ARG A 67 17.65 -16.43 -19.02
C ARG A 67 17.82 -14.94 -18.82
N ILE A 68 18.43 -14.52 -17.70
CA ILE A 68 18.71 -13.11 -17.42
C ILE A 68 19.57 -12.48 -18.52
N ALA A 69 20.66 -13.16 -18.96
CA ALA A 69 21.51 -12.67 -20.01
C ALA A 69 20.82 -12.57 -21.40
N SER A 70 19.73 -13.30 -21.60
CA SER A 70 18.93 -13.25 -22.82
C SER A 70 17.85 -12.17 -22.82
N ILE A 71 17.64 -11.47 -21.70
CA ILE A 71 16.71 -10.34 -21.63
C ILE A 71 17.34 -9.17 -22.40
N HIS A 72 16.63 -8.72 -23.41
CA HIS A 72 17.04 -7.57 -24.22
C HIS A 72 16.17 -6.39 -23.83
N LEU A 73 16.76 -5.44 -23.13
CA LEU A 73 16.09 -4.16 -22.89
C LEU A 73 16.15 -3.31 -24.15
N PRO A 74 15.06 -2.63 -24.53
CA PRO A 74 15.09 -1.65 -25.60
C PRO A 74 16.04 -0.49 -25.25
N ASP A 75 16.64 0.11 -26.27
CA ASP A 75 17.48 1.30 -26.12
C ASP A 75 17.02 2.36 -27.14
N PRO A 76 16.46 3.48 -26.69
CA PRO A 76 16.23 3.86 -25.29
C PRO A 76 15.13 3.02 -24.62
N LEU A 77 15.14 3.00 -23.28
CA LEU A 77 14.03 2.43 -22.52
C LEU A 77 12.74 3.20 -22.82
N PRO A 78 11.59 2.50 -22.99
CA PRO A 78 10.32 3.18 -23.18
C PRO A 78 9.95 3.96 -21.90
N GLU A 79 9.51 5.19 -22.09
CA GLU A 79 8.91 5.97 -21.02
C GLU A 79 7.50 5.45 -20.74
N LEU A 80 7.12 5.45 -19.48
CA LEU A 80 5.74 5.16 -19.09
C LEU A 80 4.84 6.29 -19.62
N PRO A 81 3.73 5.98 -20.34
CA PRO A 81 2.81 6.98 -20.87
C PRO A 81 1.94 7.59 -19.78
N ALA A 82 2.58 8.25 -18.83
CA ALA A 82 1.98 8.79 -17.62
C ALA A 82 2.16 10.30 -17.53
N LEU A 83 1.17 10.96 -16.96
CA LEU A 83 1.23 12.36 -16.59
C LEU A 83 0.97 12.49 -15.10
N GLU A 84 1.76 13.33 -14.45
CA GLU A 84 1.39 13.84 -13.12
C GLU A 84 0.23 14.83 -13.29
N LEU A 85 -0.73 14.78 -12.38
CA LEU A 85 -1.80 15.77 -12.38
C LEU A 85 -1.20 17.14 -12.02
N PRO A 86 -1.60 18.21 -12.73
CA PRO A 86 -1.16 19.55 -12.36
C PRO A 86 -1.61 19.86 -10.93
N HIS A 87 -0.74 20.47 -10.17
CA HIS A 87 -1.00 20.91 -8.80
C HIS A 87 -0.49 22.33 -8.61
N ASP A 88 -1.16 23.09 -7.74
CA ASP A 88 -0.68 24.38 -7.33
C ASP A 88 0.49 24.21 -6.34
N GLU A 89 1.57 24.97 -6.53
CA GLU A 89 2.78 24.88 -5.69
C GLU A 89 2.50 25.14 -4.20
N ASP A 90 1.44 25.88 -3.90
CA ASP A 90 1.09 26.27 -2.53
C ASP A 90 0.25 25.22 -1.76
N ASP A 91 -0.29 24.20 -2.43
CA ASP A 91 -1.16 23.14 -1.87
C ASP A 91 -2.24 23.61 -0.86
N LYS A 92 -2.64 24.88 -0.93
CA LYS A 92 -3.58 25.47 0.03
C LYS A 92 -4.97 24.86 -0.04
N ASP A 93 -5.31 24.29 -1.20
CA ASP A 93 -6.60 23.66 -1.48
C ASP A 93 -6.51 22.12 -1.48
N LEU A 94 -5.40 21.56 -0.98
CA LEU A 94 -5.20 20.11 -0.95
C LEU A 94 -6.21 19.39 -0.04
N LEU A 95 -6.70 20.07 0.97
CA LEU A 95 -7.68 19.58 1.94
C LEU A 95 -8.73 20.67 2.19
N PRO A 96 -10.01 20.31 2.43
CA PRO A 96 -11.07 21.28 2.68
C PRO A 96 -10.88 22.06 4.00
N HIS A 97 -10.16 21.46 4.97
CA HIS A 97 -9.91 22.06 6.27
C HIS A 97 -8.44 21.98 6.66
N THR A 98 -8.05 22.79 7.63
CA THR A 98 -6.84 22.56 8.43
C THR A 98 -7.17 21.49 9.48
N TYR A 99 -6.36 20.45 9.58
CA TYR A 99 -6.57 19.37 10.55
C TYR A 99 -5.49 19.35 11.61
N ALA A 100 -5.85 18.84 12.78
CA ALA A 100 -4.91 18.69 13.88
C ALA A 100 -5.13 17.40 14.67
N HIS A 101 -4.03 16.81 15.08
CA HIS A 101 -3.99 15.69 16.03
C HIS A 101 -4.01 16.20 17.48
N VAL A 102 -4.82 15.60 18.33
CA VAL A 102 -4.84 15.87 19.76
C VAL A 102 -3.69 15.13 20.45
N LYS A 103 -2.65 15.86 20.87
CA LYS A 103 -1.44 15.30 21.50
C LYS A 103 -1.61 14.98 22.97
N THR A 104 -2.48 15.72 23.66
CA THR A 104 -2.60 15.67 25.12
C THR A 104 -4.01 15.29 25.51
N LEU A 105 -4.16 14.17 26.18
CA LEU A 105 -5.42 13.68 26.72
C LEU A 105 -5.27 13.40 28.23
N PRO A 106 -6.32 13.59 29.05
CA PRO A 106 -7.61 14.14 28.67
C PRO A 106 -7.53 15.63 28.29
N LEU A 107 -8.35 16.05 27.30
CA LEU A 107 -8.42 17.43 26.84
C LEU A 107 -9.82 18.01 27.05
N ASN A 108 -9.90 19.10 27.79
CA ASN A 108 -11.14 19.83 28.01
C ASN A 108 -11.44 20.76 26.83
N VAL A 109 -12.66 20.74 26.38
CA VAL A 109 -13.21 21.61 25.32
C VAL A 109 -14.14 22.63 25.94
N TYR A 110 -14.00 23.90 25.58
CA TYR A 110 -14.78 25.01 26.13
C TYR A 110 -15.52 25.73 25.01
N ARG A 111 -16.68 26.36 25.32
CA ARG A 111 -17.40 27.19 24.35
C ARG A 111 -16.62 28.45 23.94
N HIS A 112 -15.85 28.98 24.90
CA HIS A 112 -14.98 30.12 24.68
C HIS A 112 -13.80 30.07 25.65
N PRO A 113 -12.61 30.54 25.26
CA PRO A 113 -11.42 30.57 26.14
C PRO A 113 -11.66 31.24 27.51
N VAL A 114 -12.53 32.25 27.57
CA VAL A 114 -12.89 32.93 28.84
C VAL A 114 -13.48 31.96 29.89
N GLU A 115 -14.21 30.93 29.46
CA GLU A 115 -14.79 29.95 30.38
C GLU A 115 -13.74 29.14 31.13
N ALA A 116 -12.67 28.74 30.40
CA ALA A 116 -11.52 28.10 31.01
C ALA A 116 -10.81 29.01 32.02
N ALA A 117 -10.61 30.29 31.69
CA ALA A 117 -10.02 31.28 32.58
C ALA A 117 -10.86 31.55 33.82
N MET A 118 -12.18 31.45 33.71
CA MET A 118 -13.12 31.58 34.86
C MET A 118 -13.27 30.28 35.66
N GLY A 119 -12.64 29.17 35.25
CA GLY A 119 -12.78 27.88 35.91
C GLY A 119 -14.15 27.24 35.73
N LEU A 120 -14.87 27.59 34.67
CA LEU A 120 -16.16 26.96 34.36
C LEU A 120 -15.97 25.54 33.84
N PRO A 121 -16.99 24.66 34.00
CA PRO A 121 -16.90 23.30 33.49
C PRO A 121 -16.78 23.29 31.95
N PRO A 122 -16.01 22.37 31.40
CA PRO A 122 -15.92 22.21 29.92
C PRO A 122 -17.25 21.74 29.33
N VAL A 123 -17.47 22.01 28.05
CA VAL A 123 -18.62 21.47 27.31
C VAL A 123 -18.52 19.96 27.18
N ARG A 124 -17.33 19.47 26.90
CA ARG A 124 -17.00 18.04 26.86
C ARG A 124 -15.50 17.85 27.15
N THR A 125 -15.12 16.61 27.40
CA THR A 125 -13.72 16.23 27.60
C THR A 125 -13.40 15.07 26.68
N MET A 126 -12.38 15.22 25.86
CA MET A 126 -11.78 14.13 25.09
C MET A 126 -10.94 13.32 26.08
N LEU A 127 -11.33 12.06 26.36
CA LEU A 127 -10.75 11.30 27.48
C LEU A 127 -9.49 10.55 27.08
N SER A 128 -9.56 9.73 26.04
CA SER A 128 -8.46 8.91 25.53
C SER A 128 -8.73 8.54 24.07
N GLY A 129 -7.84 7.77 23.43
CA GLY A 129 -7.96 7.38 22.03
C GLY A 129 -7.17 8.28 21.08
N ASP A 130 -7.39 8.09 19.79
CA ASP A 130 -6.75 8.84 18.71
C ASP A 130 -7.74 9.85 18.11
N TRP A 131 -7.51 11.14 18.36
CA TRP A 131 -8.42 12.22 17.95
C TRP A 131 -7.78 13.09 16.90
N TRP A 132 -8.51 13.23 15.79
CA TRP A 132 -8.20 14.19 14.73
C TRP A 132 -9.39 15.13 14.55
N VAL A 133 -9.12 16.42 14.63
CA VAL A 133 -10.13 17.48 14.56
C VAL A 133 -9.85 18.42 13.41
N SER A 134 -10.87 18.99 12.82
CA SER A 134 -10.75 20.14 11.92
C SER A 134 -10.56 21.42 12.74
N VAL A 135 -9.82 22.38 12.19
CA VAL A 135 -9.47 23.64 12.83
C VAL A 135 -9.98 24.80 11.99
N ASP A 136 -10.87 25.60 12.56
CA ASP A 136 -11.44 26.78 11.88
C ASP A 136 -10.55 28.02 12.03
N ASN A 137 -10.23 28.36 13.29
CA ASN A 137 -9.54 29.61 13.61
C ASN A 137 -8.53 29.44 14.74
N LEU A 138 -7.50 30.30 14.72
CA LEU A 138 -6.59 30.50 15.84
C LEU A 138 -6.93 31.84 16.49
N VAL A 139 -7.24 31.81 17.79
CA VAL A 139 -7.55 33.01 18.59
C VAL A 139 -6.59 33.15 19.76
N GLU A 140 -6.37 34.37 20.21
CA GLU A 140 -5.57 34.65 21.40
C GLU A 140 -6.48 35.18 22.51
N TYR A 141 -6.36 34.62 23.72
CA TYR A 141 -7.07 35.08 24.90
C TYR A 141 -6.13 35.04 26.11
N ASP A 142 -5.97 36.16 26.78
CA ASP A 142 -5.10 36.35 27.97
C ASP A 142 -3.67 35.83 27.78
N GLY A 143 -3.08 36.09 26.57
CA GLY A 143 -1.73 35.66 26.20
C GLY A 143 -1.58 34.20 25.87
N GLN A 144 -2.67 33.43 25.85
CA GLN A 144 -2.69 32.03 25.42
C GLN A 144 -3.38 31.89 24.06
N GLN A 145 -2.83 31.01 23.21
CA GLN A 145 -3.43 30.69 21.92
C GLN A 145 -4.39 29.51 22.04
N TRP A 146 -5.49 29.60 21.33
CA TRP A 146 -6.59 28.64 21.31
C TRP A 146 -6.99 28.34 19.87
N TYR A 147 -7.22 27.07 19.55
CA TYR A 147 -7.86 26.69 18.31
C TYR A 147 -9.35 26.56 18.50
N GLN A 148 -10.12 27.14 17.59
CA GLN A 148 -11.51 26.84 17.38
C GLN A 148 -11.62 25.57 16.53
N ILE A 149 -12.27 24.54 17.06
CA ILE A 149 -12.42 23.22 16.42
C ILE A 149 -13.88 22.94 15.98
N ASN A 150 -14.80 23.77 16.38
CA ASN A 150 -16.20 23.80 15.98
C ASN A 150 -16.78 25.18 16.30
N ALA A 151 -17.99 25.48 15.84
CA ALA A 151 -18.63 26.79 15.96
C ALA A 151 -18.59 27.38 17.38
N GLU A 152 -18.69 26.54 18.42
CA GLU A 152 -18.67 26.94 19.84
C GLU A 152 -17.74 26.00 20.64
N GLU A 153 -16.62 25.59 20.07
CA GLU A 153 -15.67 24.68 20.74
C GLU A 153 -14.25 25.15 20.57
N PHE A 154 -13.56 25.36 21.68
CA PHE A 154 -12.18 25.84 21.72
C PHE A 154 -11.32 24.95 22.61
N VAL A 155 -10.10 24.74 22.17
CA VAL A 155 -9.06 24.00 22.90
C VAL A 155 -7.75 24.77 22.91
N PRO A 156 -6.87 24.62 23.93
CA PRO A 156 -5.56 25.21 23.93
C PRO A 156 -4.74 24.76 22.71
N ALA A 157 -4.11 25.71 22.02
CA ALA A 157 -3.40 25.41 20.79
C ALA A 157 -2.19 24.48 20.99
N ASP A 158 -1.55 24.53 22.14
CA ASP A 158 -0.44 23.65 22.52
C ASP A 158 -0.84 22.19 22.73
N ALA A 159 -2.14 21.91 22.94
CA ALA A 159 -2.66 20.55 23.01
C ALA A 159 -2.80 19.87 21.65
N LEU A 160 -2.69 20.61 20.56
CA LEU A 160 -2.83 20.12 19.19
C LEU A 160 -1.50 20.11 18.42
N SER A 161 -1.44 19.30 17.38
CA SER A 161 -0.39 19.29 16.36
C SER A 161 -1.03 19.32 14.98
N LEU A 162 -0.79 20.37 14.20
CA LEU A 162 -1.35 20.46 12.86
C LEU A 162 -0.89 19.28 12.00
N ALA A 163 -1.79 18.78 11.17
CA ALA A 163 -1.49 17.74 10.20
C ALA A 163 -0.52 18.26 9.12
N GLY A 164 0.38 17.36 8.69
CA GLY A 164 1.16 17.54 7.47
C GLY A 164 0.71 16.46 6.47
N PRO A 165 -0.27 16.74 5.62
CA PRO A 165 -0.77 15.75 4.67
C PRO A 165 0.32 15.32 3.70
N SER A 166 0.20 14.09 3.17
CA SER A 166 1.11 13.61 2.14
C SER A 166 0.96 14.42 0.85
N HIS A 167 2.10 14.74 0.24
CA HIS A 167 2.16 15.33 -1.10
C HIS A 167 2.29 14.25 -2.19
N PHE A 168 2.27 12.98 -1.82
CA PHE A 168 2.25 11.89 -2.79
C PHE A 168 1.04 12.02 -3.71
N GLN A 169 1.25 11.65 -4.97
CA GLN A 169 0.24 11.69 -6.02
C GLN A 169 0.47 10.52 -6.97
N GLY A 170 -0.60 9.87 -7.35
CA GLY A 170 -0.63 8.89 -8.41
C GLY A 170 -0.43 9.48 -9.80
N ILE A 171 -0.64 8.68 -10.82
CA ILE A 171 -0.43 9.05 -12.23
C ILE A 171 -1.70 8.87 -13.05
N TYR A 172 -1.92 9.77 -13.98
CA TYR A 172 -2.90 9.63 -15.06
C TYR A 172 -2.24 9.01 -16.28
N LEU A 173 -2.85 7.97 -16.86
CA LEU A 173 -2.31 7.25 -18.01
C LEU A 173 -2.95 7.76 -19.30
N THR A 174 -2.11 8.27 -20.20
CA THR A 174 -2.54 8.79 -21.51
C THR A 174 -2.81 7.68 -22.51
N GLU A 175 -2.04 6.59 -22.41
CA GLU A 175 -2.14 5.39 -23.23
C GLU A 175 -1.98 4.16 -22.31
N GLN A 176 -2.36 2.97 -22.81
CA GLN A 176 -2.13 1.74 -22.07
C GLN A 176 -0.64 1.45 -21.96
N PRO A 177 -0.09 1.20 -20.76
CA PRO A 177 1.30 0.82 -20.61
C PRO A 177 1.57 -0.54 -21.24
N GLN A 178 2.71 -0.66 -21.90
CA GLN A 178 3.14 -1.91 -22.56
C GLN A 178 3.78 -2.90 -21.59
N HIS A 179 4.16 -2.41 -20.41
CA HIS A 179 4.80 -3.16 -19.34
C HIS A 179 4.12 -2.83 -18.01
N PRO A 180 4.12 -3.76 -17.05
CA PRO A 180 3.81 -3.41 -15.67
C PRO A 180 4.75 -2.31 -15.17
N PHE A 181 4.27 -1.56 -14.21
CA PHE A 181 5.07 -0.53 -13.54
C PHE A 181 4.89 -0.62 -12.03
N ALA A 182 5.72 0.07 -11.28
CA ALA A 182 5.64 0.04 -9.83
C ALA A 182 6.13 1.36 -9.22
N TRP A 183 5.68 1.62 -7.99
CA TRP A 183 6.33 2.59 -7.12
C TRP A 183 7.31 1.89 -6.19
N ILE A 184 8.43 2.54 -5.94
CA ILE A 184 9.38 2.13 -4.90
C ILE A 184 8.79 2.47 -3.53
N ASN A 185 8.60 1.48 -2.67
CA ASN A 185 8.00 1.65 -1.34
C ASN A 185 8.98 2.21 -0.30
N ARG A 186 10.26 1.89 -0.45
CA ARG A 186 11.34 2.33 0.45
C ARG A 186 12.62 2.51 -0.34
N TRP A 187 13.53 3.33 0.17
CA TRP A 187 14.85 3.48 -0.42
C TRP A 187 15.52 2.11 -0.62
N VAL A 188 16.01 1.85 -1.81
CA VAL A 188 16.67 0.60 -2.17
C VAL A 188 17.81 0.84 -3.17
N GLN A 189 18.95 0.20 -2.92
CA GLN A 189 20.02 0.10 -3.91
C GLN A 189 19.73 -1.11 -4.80
N PRO A 190 19.51 -0.95 -6.11
CA PRO A 190 19.28 -2.07 -7.01
C PRO A 190 20.45 -3.06 -7.01
N SER A 191 20.18 -4.33 -7.24
CA SER A 191 21.18 -5.38 -7.40
C SER A 191 21.51 -5.59 -8.88
N ILE A 192 22.73 -6.01 -9.18
CA ILE A 192 23.16 -6.35 -10.55
C ILE A 192 22.40 -7.59 -11.06
N LEU A 193 22.08 -8.51 -10.17
CA LEU A 193 21.34 -9.75 -10.43
C LEU A 193 20.37 -10.01 -9.26
N PRO A 194 19.29 -10.78 -9.48
CA PRO A 194 18.47 -11.27 -8.37
C PRO A 194 19.31 -11.96 -7.29
N GLN A 195 19.15 -11.55 -6.03
CA GLN A 195 19.98 -11.98 -4.88
C GLN A 195 21.48 -11.68 -5.05
N GLY A 196 21.84 -10.78 -5.93
CA GLY A 196 23.23 -10.43 -6.25
C GLY A 196 23.78 -9.29 -5.41
N ALA A 197 24.98 -8.84 -5.75
CA ALA A 197 25.56 -7.67 -5.15
C ALA A 197 24.81 -6.39 -5.56
N ALA A 198 24.81 -5.40 -4.67
CA ALA A 198 24.33 -4.06 -4.98
C ALA A 198 25.06 -3.49 -6.21
N ASN A 199 24.34 -2.76 -7.04
CA ASN A 199 24.91 -2.07 -8.19
C ASN A 199 25.32 -0.65 -7.77
N ASP A 200 26.56 -0.49 -7.32
CA ASP A 200 27.11 0.82 -6.93
C ASP A 200 27.36 1.76 -8.14
N GLY A 201 27.11 1.28 -9.35
CA GLY A 201 27.26 2.06 -10.59
C GLY A 201 26.03 2.85 -11.00
N VAL A 202 24.92 2.71 -10.24
CA VAL A 202 23.66 3.42 -10.47
C VAL A 202 23.20 4.12 -9.19
N GLU A 203 22.41 5.17 -9.36
CA GLU A 203 21.80 5.85 -8.20
C GLU A 203 20.79 4.93 -7.52
N PRO A 204 20.67 5.03 -6.18
CA PRO A 204 19.61 4.34 -5.45
C PRO A 204 18.23 4.82 -5.88
N LEU A 205 17.27 3.93 -5.80
CA LEU A 205 15.86 4.26 -6.03
C LEU A 205 15.24 4.78 -4.74
N ASN A 206 14.54 5.88 -4.85
CA ASN A 206 13.92 6.55 -3.71
C ASN A 206 12.45 6.12 -3.56
N ARG A 207 11.95 6.22 -2.34
CA ARG A 207 10.53 6.03 -2.07
C ARG A 207 9.67 6.93 -2.97
N TYR A 208 8.59 6.36 -3.48
CA TYR A 208 7.65 6.98 -4.43
C TYR A 208 8.20 7.18 -5.85
N GLN A 209 9.44 6.80 -6.11
CA GLN A 209 9.96 6.79 -7.48
C GLN A 209 9.21 5.74 -8.30
N LEU A 210 8.73 6.16 -9.48
CA LEU A 210 8.06 5.31 -10.44
C LEU A 210 9.08 4.58 -11.30
N VAL A 211 8.86 3.29 -11.52
CA VAL A 211 9.73 2.43 -12.36
C VAL A 211 8.89 1.54 -13.25
N THR A 212 9.42 1.21 -14.44
CA THR A 212 8.83 0.22 -15.34
C THR A 212 9.44 -1.15 -15.07
N ILE A 213 8.64 -2.21 -15.07
CA ILE A 213 9.08 -3.60 -14.87
C ILE A 213 9.25 -4.25 -16.26
N PHE A 214 10.49 -4.57 -16.63
CA PHE A 214 10.83 -5.17 -17.92
C PHE A 214 10.90 -6.69 -17.88
N ALA A 215 11.18 -7.27 -16.72
CA ALA A 215 11.24 -8.71 -16.52
C ALA A 215 11.06 -9.07 -15.05
N GLU A 216 10.69 -10.32 -14.83
CA GLU A 216 10.52 -10.93 -13.51
C GLU A 216 11.34 -12.20 -13.43
N GLU A 217 11.96 -12.46 -12.29
CA GLU A 217 12.69 -13.69 -12.01
C GLU A 217 12.43 -14.15 -10.57
N GLN A 218 11.96 -15.39 -10.43
CA GLN A 218 11.77 -16.01 -9.12
C GLN A 218 13.05 -16.68 -8.64
N ARG A 219 13.43 -16.42 -7.39
CA ARG A 219 14.62 -16.97 -6.71
C ARG A 219 14.25 -17.55 -5.34
N GLY A 220 13.93 -18.84 -5.29
CA GLY A 220 13.34 -19.43 -4.11
C GLY A 220 11.94 -18.88 -3.88
N ASP A 221 11.72 -18.30 -2.72
CA ASP A 221 10.45 -17.66 -2.35
C ASP A 221 10.42 -16.14 -2.68
N GLU A 222 11.51 -15.59 -3.22
CA GLU A 222 11.66 -14.19 -3.57
C GLU A 222 11.35 -13.96 -5.05
N ILE A 223 10.65 -12.89 -5.35
CA ILE A 223 10.43 -12.38 -6.71
C ILE A 223 11.26 -11.12 -6.89
N TRP A 224 11.93 -11.02 -8.03
CA TRP A 224 12.80 -9.91 -8.39
C TRP A 224 12.38 -9.31 -9.71
N TYR A 225 12.34 -7.99 -9.77
CA TYR A 225 11.93 -7.21 -10.94
C TYR A 225 13.12 -6.49 -11.55
N LEU A 226 13.26 -6.60 -12.87
CA LEU A 226 14.23 -5.82 -13.65
C LEU A 226 13.60 -4.46 -13.99
N VAL A 227 14.13 -3.39 -13.43
CA VAL A 227 13.60 -2.03 -13.60
C VAL A 227 14.51 -1.13 -14.45
N GLY A 228 15.67 -1.62 -14.84
CA GLY A 228 16.62 -0.93 -15.70
C GLY A 228 17.84 -1.80 -16.01
N PRO A 229 18.82 -1.34 -16.82
CA PRO A 229 20.01 -2.10 -17.11
C PRO A 229 20.80 -2.47 -15.86
N ASP A 230 20.92 -3.79 -15.58
CA ASP A 230 21.57 -4.33 -14.39
C ASP A 230 20.96 -3.77 -13.06
N GLN A 231 19.64 -3.49 -13.06
CA GLN A 231 18.91 -2.97 -11.92
C GLN A 231 17.77 -3.90 -11.53
N TRP A 232 18.04 -4.80 -10.59
CA TRP A 232 17.06 -5.71 -10.04
C TRP A 232 16.64 -5.26 -8.65
N VAL A 233 15.34 -5.28 -8.40
CA VAL A 233 14.72 -4.91 -7.12
C VAL A 233 13.82 -6.05 -6.67
N GLU A 234 13.91 -6.40 -5.39
CA GLU A 234 13.04 -7.41 -4.78
C GLU A 234 11.62 -6.89 -4.63
N GLN A 235 10.63 -7.76 -4.84
CA GLN A 235 9.19 -7.47 -4.77
C GLN A 235 8.79 -6.70 -3.50
N GLU A 236 9.34 -7.05 -2.34
CA GLU A 236 9.00 -6.38 -1.08
C GLU A 236 9.29 -4.86 -1.05
N ASN A 237 10.12 -4.38 -1.97
CA ASN A 237 10.51 -2.97 -2.06
C ASN A 237 9.69 -2.16 -3.06
N VAL A 238 8.74 -2.79 -3.74
CA VAL A 238 7.91 -2.15 -4.77
C VAL A 238 6.42 -2.39 -4.50
N ALA A 239 5.59 -1.55 -5.08
CA ALA A 239 4.15 -1.74 -5.22
C ALA A 239 3.84 -1.78 -6.72
N ARG A 240 3.56 -2.96 -7.23
CA ARG A 240 3.37 -3.23 -8.65
C ARG A 240 1.96 -2.90 -9.10
N VAL A 241 1.82 -2.41 -10.31
CA VAL A 241 0.55 -2.25 -11.02
C VAL A 241 0.63 -3.01 -12.34
N ASP A 242 -0.27 -3.94 -12.51
CA ASP A 242 -0.54 -4.61 -13.77
C ASP A 242 -1.73 -3.95 -14.47
N VAL A 243 -1.94 -4.28 -15.74
CA VAL A 243 -3.18 -3.92 -16.45
C VAL A 243 -4.08 -5.16 -16.44
N ASP A 244 -5.05 -5.16 -15.57
CA ASP A 244 -5.93 -6.29 -15.41
C ASP A 244 -7.20 -6.19 -16.29
N PRO A 245 -7.73 -7.32 -16.74
CA PRO A 245 -9.03 -7.34 -17.40
C PRO A 245 -10.14 -7.04 -16.39
N PRO A 246 -11.23 -6.38 -16.83
CA PRO A 246 -12.36 -6.13 -15.94
C PRO A 246 -12.98 -7.45 -15.43
N PRO A 247 -13.44 -7.49 -14.16
CA PRO A 247 -14.28 -8.56 -13.67
C PRO A 247 -15.48 -8.83 -14.59
N SER A 248 -15.95 -10.07 -14.64
CA SER A 248 -17.01 -10.50 -15.59
C SER A 248 -18.33 -9.75 -15.43
N GLU A 249 -18.60 -9.20 -14.27
CA GLU A 249 -19.79 -8.40 -13.93
C GLU A 249 -19.72 -6.97 -14.43
N VAL A 250 -18.50 -6.47 -14.70
CA VAL A 250 -18.28 -5.11 -15.20
C VAL A 250 -18.61 -5.06 -16.69
N GLY A 251 -19.57 -4.23 -17.05
CA GLY A 251 -20.01 -4.07 -18.43
C GLY A 251 -19.01 -3.29 -19.29
N PRO A 252 -19.12 -3.39 -20.63
CA PRO A 252 -18.24 -2.65 -21.52
C PRO A 252 -18.31 -1.14 -21.29
N GLY A 253 -17.16 -0.54 -21.00
CA GLY A 253 -17.03 0.92 -20.76
C GLY A 253 -17.51 1.38 -19.39
N GLU A 254 -17.98 0.50 -18.51
CA GLU A 254 -18.25 0.85 -17.12
C GLU A 254 -16.96 1.20 -16.37
N LYS A 255 -17.10 2.08 -15.39
CA LYS A 255 -15.99 2.44 -14.50
C LYS A 255 -15.84 1.44 -13.37
N TRP A 256 -14.61 1.08 -13.11
CA TRP A 256 -14.30 0.24 -11.96
C TRP A 256 -12.96 0.61 -11.35
N ILE A 257 -12.83 0.35 -10.06
CA ILE A 257 -11.66 0.59 -9.23
C ILE A 257 -11.15 -0.77 -8.81
N GLU A 258 -9.90 -1.05 -9.10
CA GLU A 258 -9.15 -2.16 -8.55
C GLU A 258 -8.46 -1.71 -7.26
N VAL A 259 -8.52 -2.53 -6.24
CA VAL A 259 -7.76 -2.39 -5.00
C VAL A 259 -6.95 -3.64 -4.80
N ASP A 260 -5.69 -3.61 -5.15
CA ASP A 260 -4.77 -4.71 -4.86
C ASP A 260 -4.29 -4.61 -3.41
N ILE A 261 -4.82 -5.50 -2.58
CA ILE A 261 -4.54 -5.52 -1.13
C ILE A 261 -3.12 -6.06 -0.86
N PHE A 262 -2.54 -6.84 -1.78
CA PHE A 262 -1.17 -7.32 -1.63
C PHE A 262 -0.16 -6.26 -2.04
N GLU A 263 -0.28 -5.72 -3.24
CA GLU A 263 0.61 -4.69 -3.77
C GLU A 263 0.40 -3.31 -3.14
N GLN A 264 -0.74 -3.10 -2.44
CA GLN A 264 -1.10 -1.82 -1.84
C GLN A 264 -1.26 -0.71 -2.88
N THR A 265 -1.92 -1.03 -3.98
CA THR A 265 -2.22 -0.12 -5.08
C THR A 265 -3.71 0.04 -5.30
N VAL A 266 -4.09 1.14 -5.93
CA VAL A 266 -5.42 1.39 -6.47
C VAL A 266 -5.28 1.78 -7.93
N ALA A 267 -6.05 1.13 -8.79
CA ALA A 267 -6.11 1.42 -10.22
C ALA A 267 -7.55 1.73 -10.63
N ALA A 268 -7.76 2.72 -11.48
CA ALA A 268 -9.07 3.12 -11.98
C ALA A 268 -9.15 2.85 -13.50
N TYR A 269 -10.26 2.26 -13.91
CA TYR A 269 -10.45 1.81 -15.29
C TYR A 269 -11.77 2.32 -15.89
N GLU A 270 -11.76 2.53 -17.19
CA GLU A 270 -12.95 2.73 -18.03
C GLU A 270 -13.04 1.54 -19.02
N GLY A 271 -13.85 0.54 -18.69
CA GLY A 271 -13.82 -0.75 -19.36
C GLY A 271 -12.46 -1.44 -19.19
N GLU A 272 -11.77 -1.71 -20.30
CA GLU A 272 -10.42 -2.32 -20.29
C GLU A 272 -9.29 -1.30 -20.16
N ARG A 273 -9.60 -0.01 -20.17
CA ARG A 273 -8.59 1.05 -20.19
C ARG A 273 -8.23 1.50 -18.78
N LEU A 274 -7.02 1.22 -18.34
CA LEU A 274 -6.43 1.83 -17.15
C LEU A 274 -6.25 3.34 -17.37
N VAL A 275 -6.88 4.15 -16.52
CA VAL A 275 -6.85 5.61 -16.64
C VAL A 275 -6.08 6.30 -15.53
N TYR A 276 -6.02 5.68 -14.36
CA TYR A 276 -5.32 6.23 -13.20
C TYR A 276 -4.77 5.12 -12.32
N ALA A 277 -3.63 5.35 -11.70
CA ALA A 277 -3.11 4.44 -10.70
C ALA A 277 -2.44 5.22 -9.57
N THR A 278 -2.49 4.67 -8.36
CA THR A 278 -1.91 5.26 -7.15
C THR A 278 -1.57 4.22 -6.09
N LEU A 279 -0.82 4.62 -5.08
CA LEU A 279 -0.59 3.82 -3.88
C LEU A 279 -1.75 3.99 -2.87
N THR A 280 -1.95 2.96 -2.08
CA THR A 280 -2.91 2.97 -0.97
C THR A 280 -2.29 2.48 0.33
N SER A 281 -3.05 2.61 1.42
CA SER A 281 -2.83 1.90 2.67
C SER A 281 -4.13 1.20 3.08
N SER A 282 -4.20 -0.11 2.85
CA SER A 282 -5.35 -0.94 3.19
C SER A 282 -5.32 -1.40 4.67
N GLY A 283 -6.26 -2.25 5.04
CA GLY A 283 -6.39 -2.79 6.39
C GLY A 283 -5.21 -3.64 6.84
N ARG A 284 -4.81 -3.48 8.11
CA ARG A 284 -3.76 -4.29 8.76
C ARG A 284 -4.26 -5.72 9.03
N SER A 285 -3.32 -6.61 9.34
CA SER A 285 -3.65 -7.94 9.89
C SER A 285 -4.57 -7.81 11.11
N GLY A 286 -5.69 -8.52 11.08
CA GLY A 286 -6.76 -8.44 12.09
C GLY A 286 -7.87 -7.44 11.79
N THR A 287 -7.65 -6.49 10.89
CA THR A 287 -8.64 -5.54 10.38
C THR A 287 -8.50 -5.39 8.87
N ALA A 288 -8.38 -6.50 8.16
CA ALA A 288 -8.13 -6.52 6.72
C ALA A 288 -9.28 -5.87 5.93
N THR A 289 -8.94 -5.22 4.84
CA THR A 289 -9.91 -4.81 3.82
C THR A 289 -10.61 -6.05 3.25
N PRO A 290 -11.95 -6.08 3.20
CA PRO A 290 -12.67 -7.23 2.65
C PRO A 290 -12.40 -7.37 1.15
N ALA A 291 -11.94 -8.56 0.74
CA ALA A 291 -11.83 -8.91 -0.67
C ALA A 291 -13.21 -9.22 -1.27
N GLY A 292 -13.41 -8.89 -2.53
CA GLY A 292 -14.64 -9.11 -3.26
C GLY A 292 -14.91 -8.06 -4.33
N LEU A 293 -15.99 -8.25 -5.07
CA LEU A 293 -16.49 -7.28 -6.03
C LEU A 293 -17.71 -6.58 -5.46
N PHE A 294 -17.67 -5.27 -5.40
CA PHE A 294 -18.66 -4.42 -4.77
C PHE A 294 -19.09 -3.29 -5.73
N ASN A 295 -20.19 -2.62 -5.39
CA ASN A 295 -20.55 -1.34 -6.00
C ASN A 295 -20.44 -0.23 -4.96
N LEU A 296 -20.09 0.98 -5.41
CA LEU A 296 -20.23 2.15 -4.55
C LEU A 296 -21.70 2.30 -4.16
N TRP A 297 -21.98 2.48 -2.89
CA TRP A 297 -23.32 2.71 -2.38
C TRP A 297 -23.52 4.11 -1.79
N ALA A 298 -22.42 4.82 -1.49
CA ALA A 298 -22.48 6.23 -1.10
C ALA A 298 -21.19 6.97 -1.45
N LYS A 299 -21.35 8.26 -1.73
CA LYS A 299 -20.27 9.25 -1.84
C LYS A 299 -20.55 10.37 -0.85
N ILE A 300 -19.57 10.68 -0.02
CA ILE A 300 -19.66 11.72 1.02
C ILE A 300 -18.44 12.63 0.91
N ARG A 301 -18.64 13.93 0.74
CA ARG A 301 -17.52 14.88 0.61
C ARG A 301 -16.69 14.95 1.87
N GLU A 302 -17.38 15.05 3.00
CA GLU A 302 -16.78 15.16 4.32
C GLU A 302 -17.61 14.38 5.32
N GLY A 303 -16.95 13.53 6.08
CA GLY A 303 -17.65 12.70 7.05
C GLY A 303 -16.79 12.35 8.26
N LYS A 304 -17.40 12.11 9.37
CA LYS A 304 -16.68 11.61 10.54
C LYS A 304 -16.41 10.12 10.41
N MET A 305 -15.26 9.68 10.92
CA MET A 305 -14.91 8.27 11.04
C MET A 305 -14.55 7.92 12.49
N SER A 306 -15.04 6.79 12.96
CA SER A 306 -14.73 6.23 14.28
C SER A 306 -14.89 4.72 14.23
N ASN A 307 -14.36 4.01 15.22
CA ASN A 307 -14.60 2.58 15.41
C ASN A 307 -15.80 2.37 16.36
N PRO A 308 -17.01 2.12 15.84
CA PRO A 308 -18.24 2.08 16.65
C PRO A 308 -18.26 0.90 17.64
N ASP A 309 -17.45 -0.15 17.40
CA ASP A 309 -17.38 -1.34 18.24
C ASP A 309 -16.45 -1.17 19.47
N VAL A 310 -15.80 -0.03 19.58
CA VAL A 310 -14.90 0.30 20.69
C VAL A 310 -15.53 1.42 21.53
N GLU A 311 -15.55 1.24 22.83
CA GLU A 311 -16.11 2.21 23.77
C GLU A 311 -15.34 3.54 23.70
N ASP A 312 -16.08 4.64 23.62
CA ASP A 312 -15.53 6.01 23.70
C ASP A 312 -14.71 6.17 24.99
N GLY A 313 -13.53 6.73 24.85
CA GLY A 313 -12.58 6.84 25.95
C GLY A 313 -11.66 5.62 26.15
N SER A 314 -11.80 4.55 25.36
CA SER A 314 -10.81 3.47 25.29
C SER A 314 -9.54 3.93 24.57
N PRO A 315 -8.34 3.47 24.96
CA PRO A 315 -7.10 3.76 24.21
C PRO A 315 -7.09 3.26 22.77
N ALA A 316 -7.95 2.28 22.43
CA ALA A 316 -8.09 1.74 21.07
C ALA A 316 -9.14 2.49 20.25
N TRP A 317 -9.86 3.44 20.87
CA TRP A 317 -10.87 4.24 20.19
C TRP A 317 -10.22 5.32 19.33
N TYR A 318 -10.79 5.59 18.17
CA TYR A 318 -10.39 6.72 17.35
C TYR A 318 -11.60 7.51 16.86
N PHE A 319 -11.37 8.79 16.61
CA PHE A 319 -12.34 9.70 16.03
C PHE A 319 -11.63 10.70 15.11
N ILE A 320 -12.06 10.75 13.87
CA ILE A 320 -11.50 11.63 12.84
C ILE A 320 -12.65 12.45 12.29
N GLU A 321 -12.57 13.77 12.44
CA GLU A 321 -13.55 14.71 11.93
C GLU A 321 -13.31 14.97 10.44
N ASP A 322 -14.38 15.24 9.70
CA ASP A 322 -14.41 15.78 8.35
C ASP A 322 -13.47 15.06 7.37
N VAL A 323 -13.46 13.71 7.43
CA VAL A 323 -12.66 12.88 6.51
C VAL A 323 -13.13 13.13 5.08
N PRO A 324 -12.27 13.66 4.18
CA PRO A 324 -12.72 14.11 2.89
C PRO A 324 -12.76 12.99 1.85
N TRP A 325 -13.66 13.20 0.87
CA TRP A 325 -13.77 12.43 -0.38
C TRP A 325 -13.94 10.93 -0.18
N THR A 326 -14.96 10.58 0.60
CA THR A 326 -15.26 9.21 0.99
C THR A 326 -16.17 8.51 -0.02
N LEU A 327 -15.73 7.37 -0.52
CA LEU A 327 -16.42 6.44 -1.42
C LEU A 327 -16.69 5.13 -0.69
N TYR A 328 -17.91 4.92 -0.20
CA TYR A 328 -18.30 3.68 0.48
C TYR A 328 -18.64 2.58 -0.52
N PHE A 329 -18.02 1.40 -0.36
CA PHE A 329 -18.21 0.26 -1.26
C PHE A 329 -18.76 -1.00 -0.57
N ASN A 330 -18.48 -1.22 0.72
CA ASN A 330 -18.99 -2.36 1.45
C ASN A 330 -19.26 -1.96 2.91
N GLU A 331 -20.53 -1.95 3.35
CA GLU A 331 -20.91 -1.52 4.70
C GLU A 331 -20.21 -0.22 5.12
N GLY A 332 -19.38 -0.25 6.17
CA GLY A 332 -18.58 0.88 6.63
C GLY A 332 -17.20 1.02 5.97
N TYR A 333 -16.84 0.15 5.03
CA TYR A 333 -15.56 0.22 4.32
C TYR A 333 -15.62 1.17 3.13
N SER A 334 -14.60 1.99 3.00
CA SER A 334 -14.55 3.04 1.98
C SER A 334 -13.13 3.33 1.49
N LEU A 335 -13.03 3.93 0.30
CA LEU A 335 -11.85 4.67 -0.13
C LEU A 335 -12.02 6.12 0.31
N HIS A 336 -10.98 6.74 0.89
CA HIS A 336 -11.06 8.13 1.38
C HIS A 336 -9.66 8.74 1.53
N ALA A 337 -9.59 10.07 1.62
CA ALA A 337 -8.33 10.74 1.91
C ALA A 337 -7.87 10.47 3.34
N ALA A 338 -6.58 10.15 3.49
CA ALA A 338 -5.90 10.04 4.77
C ALA A 338 -4.88 11.15 4.91
N PHE A 339 -5.24 12.22 5.60
CA PHE A 339 -4.38 13.38 5.84
C PHE A 339 -3.43 13.20 7.03
N TRP A 340 -3.60 12.13 7.82
CA TRP A 340 -2.89 11.88 9.08
C TRP A 340 -1.65 11.00 8.93
N HIS A 341 -1.30 10.56 7.73
CA HIS A 341 -0.08 9.81 7.49
C HIS A 341 0.42 9.93 6.05
N ASP A 342 1.69 9.60 5.86
CA ASP A 342 2.35 9.43 4.57
C ASP A 342 2.94 8.02 4.45
N ALA A 343 2.14 6.97 4.64
CA ALA A 343 2.60 5.56 4.65
C ALA A 343 1.98 4.72 3.54
N PHE A 344 1.70 5.33 2.38
CA PHE A 344 1.14 4.63 1.23
C PHE A 344 2.13 3.60 0.68
N GLY A 345 1.61 2.48 0.18
CA GLY A 345 2.37 1.28 -0.16
C GLY A 345 2.52 0.27 1.00
N PHE A 346 1.91 0.55 2.17
CA PHE A 346 1.92 -0.36 3.33
C PHE A 346 0.57 -0.41 4.02
N THR A 347 0.18 -1.58 4.55
CA THR A 347 -1.06 -1.72 5.33
C THR A 347 -1.03 -0.86 6.60
N ARG A 348 -2.09 -0.08 6.86
CA ARG A 348 -2.14 0.84 8.00
C ARG A 348 -3.52 1.01 8.62
N SER A 349 -4.59 0.84 7.86
CA SER A 349 -5.96 1.18 8.27
C SER A 349 -6.63 0.10 9.14
N HIS A 350 -7.86 0.38 9.56
CA HIS A 350 -8.76 -0.58 10.19
C HIS A 350 -9.72 -1.24 9.18
N GLY A 351 -9.33 -1.25 7.90
CA GLY A 351 -10.05 -1.93 6.82
C GLY A 351 -10.43 -1.00 5.65
N CYS A 352 -10.50 0.30 5.87
CA CYS A 352 -10.67 1.25 4.76
C CYS A 352 -9.43 1.31 3.86
N VAL A 353 -9.61 1.81 2.66
CA VAL A 353 -8.58 2.03 1.64
C VAL A 353 -8.16 3.49 1.71
N ASN A 354 -7.08 3.75 2.43
CA ASN A 354 -6.55 5.09 2.63
C ASN A 354 -5.79 5.57 1.40
N LEU A 355 -6.12 6.73 0.88
CA LEU A 355 -5.48 7.36 -0.28
C LEU A 355 -4.80 8.67 0.12
N ALA A 356 -3.79 9.08 -0.63
CA ALA A 356 -3.28 10.43 -0.52
C ALA A 356 -4.39 11.44 -0.90
N PRO A 357 -4.40 12.65 -0.32
CA PRO A 357 -5.51 13.57 -0.52
C PRO A 357 -5.84 13.87 -1.99
N ARG A 358 -4.83 14.08 -2.83
CA ARG A 358 -5.04 14.35 -4.26
C ARG A 358 -5.67 13.18 -5.00
N ASP A 359 -5.25 11.96 -4.66
CA ASP A 359 -5.76 10.74 -5.28
C ASP A 359 -7.20 10.47 -4.89
N ALA A 360 -7.52 10.69 -3.61
CA ALA A 360 -8.89 10.56 -3.12
C ALA A 360 -9.83 11.59 -3.78
N LEU A 361 -9.39 12.85 -3.92
CA LEU A 361 -10.15 13.90 -4.63
C LEU A 361 -10.37 13.52 -6.09
N TRP A 362 -9.30 13.04 -6.77
CA TRP A 362 -9.39 12.63 -8.15
C TRP A 362 -10.40 11.50 -8.32
N LEU A 363 -10.28 10.41 -7.54
CA LEU A 363 -11.20 9.27 -7.56
C LEU A 363 -12.63 9.66 -7.21
N PHE A 364 -12.81 10.52 -6.22
CA PHE A 364 -14.12 11.03 -5.82
C PHE A 364 -14.80 11.77 -6.97
N ASN A 365 -14.09 12.61 -7.68
CA ASN A 365 -14.64 13.36 -8.81
C ASN A 365 -14.86 12.49 -10.06
N TRP A 366 -14.00 11.48 -10.27
CA TRP A 366 -14.09 10.58 -11.41
C TRP A 366 -15.16 9.48 -11.25
N ALA A 367 -15.34 8.92 -10.05
CA ALA A 367 -16.26 7.80 -9.81
C ALA A 367 -17.73 8.21 -10.00
N ASP A 368 -18.55 7.32 -10.56
CA ASP A 368 -19.99 7.52 -10.74
C ASP A 368 -20.77 7.25 -9.42
N PRO A 369 -21.90 7.98 -9.21
CA PRO A 369 -22.37 9.08 -10.03
C PRO A 369 -21.50 10.33 -9.86
N ILE A 370 -21.34 11.09 -10.93
CA ILE A 370 -20.72 12.41 -10.83
C ILE A 370 -21.67 13.33 -10.07
N ILE A 371 -21.20 13.98 -9.02
CA ILE A 371 -21.97 14.90 -8.21
C ILE A 371 -21.42 16.33 -8.33
N SER A 372 -22.33 17.32 -8.32
CA SER A 372 -21.94 18.73 -8.38
C SER A 372 -21.37 19.21 -7.04
N ASP A 373 -20.58 20.30 -7.07
CA ASP A 373 -19.85 20.81 -5.91
C ASP A 373 -20.73 21.24 -4.72
N ASN A 374 -22.00 21.52 -4.98
CA ASN A 374 -22.97 21.87 -3.94
C ASN A 374 -23.73 20.67 -3.35
N VAL A 375 -23.30 19.44 -3.65
CA VAL A 375 -23.87 18.20 -3.10
C VAL A 375 -22.85 17.58 -2.17
N ASP A 376 -23.17 17.55 -0.88
CA ASP A 376 -22.25 17.02 0.14
C ASP A 376 -22.26 15.50 0.20
N GLN A 377 -23.40 14.88 -0.09
CA GLN A 377 -23.53 13.43 -0.04
C GLN A 377 -24.57 12.89 -1.02
N VAL A 378 -24.35 11.67 -1.50
CA VAL A 378 -25.32 10.92 -2.28
C VAL A 378 -25.31 9.46 -1.84
N TYR A 379 -26.50 8.88 -1.65
CA TYR A 379 -26.70 7.44 -1.50
C TYR A 379 -27.15 6.87 -2.83
N ILE A 380 -26.41 5.89 -3.34
CA ILE A 380 -26.55 5.38 -4.70
C ILE A 380 -27.59 4.26 -4.68
N GLY A 381 -28.72 4.51 -5.33
CA GLY A 381 -29.78 3.52 -5.52
C GLY A 381 -29.56 2.65 -6.76
N SER A 382 -30.32 1.58 -6.89
CA SER A 382 -30.22 0.62 -7.99
C SER A 382 -30.53 1.19 -9.38
N ASP A 383 -31.11 2.37 -9.46
CA ASP A 383 -31.47 3.12 -10.66
C ASP A 383 -30.43 4.18 -11.05
N MET A 384 -29.38 4.29 -10.28
CA MET A 384 -28.28 5.22 -10.50
C MET A 384 -27.04 4.50 -11.05
N PRO A 385 -26.24 5.16 -11.92
CA PRO A 385 -24.94 4.62 -12.27
C PRO A 385 -24.05 4.53 -11.03
N SER A 386 -23.28 3.47 -10.95
CA SER A 386 -22.32 3.25 -9.87
C SER A 386 -21.01 2.77 -10.43
N THR A 387 -19.91 3.04 -9.72
CA THR A 387 -18.59 2.50 -10.03
C THR A 387 -18.37 1.22 -9.25
N TRP A 388 -17.87 0.19 -9.92
CA TRP A 388 -17.48 -1.06 -9.29
C TRP A 388 -16.20 -0.89 -8.49
N VAL A 389 -16.05 -1.67 -7.43
CA VAL A 389 -14.81 -1.77 -6.63
C VAL A 389 -14.45 -3.22 -6.49
N TRP A 390 -13.36 -3.64 -7.08
CA TRP A 390 -12.82 -4.98 -6.98
C TRP A 390 -11.60 -4.97 -6.04
N ALA A 391 -11.78 -5.49 -4.83
CA ALA A 391 -10.72 -5.63 -3.85
C ALA A 391 -10.24 -7.09 -3.83
N HIS A 392 -8.95 -7.31 -4.05
CA HIS A 392 -8.38 -8.66 -4.15
C HIS A 392 -6.92 -8.68 -3.67
N PHE A 393 -6.35 -9.88 -3.66
CA PHE A 393 -4.92 -10.10 -3.48
C PHE A 393 -4.36 -10.64 -4.79
N SER A 394 -3.38 -9.99 -5.36
CA SER A 394 -2.68 -10.50 -6.53
C SER A 394 -1.75 -11.67 -6.18
N PRO A 395 -1.34 -12.51 -7.17
CA PRO A 395 -0.34 -13.54 -6.93
C PRO A 395 0.95 -12.96 -6.34
N PRO A 396 1.66 -13.71 -5.46
CA PRO A 396 1.52 -15.15 -5.24
C PRO A 396 0.47 -15.55 -4.18
N PHE A 397 -0.41 -14.66 -3.77
CA PHE A 397 -1.31 -14.87 -2.63
C PHE A 397 -2.77 -15.16 -3.01
N GLU A 398 -3.10 -15.30 -4.29
CA GLU A 398 -4.40 -15.83 -4.73
C GLU A 398 -4.54 -17.34 -4.50
#